data_72c7c5b45e950253b4188fae2bccd6f3
#
_entry.id   72c7c5b45e950253b4188fae2bccd6f3
#
_cell.length_a   1.000
_cell.length_b   1.000
_cell.length_c   1.000
_cell.angle_alpha   90.00
_cell.angle_beta   90.00
_cell.angle_gamma   90.00
#
_symmetry.space_group_name_H-M   'P 1'
#
loop_
_entity.id
_entity.type
_entity.pdbx_description
1 polymer ?
#
loop_
_entity_poly.entity_id
_entity_poly.type
_entity_poly.pdbx_seq_one_letter_code
_entity_poly.pdbx_strand_id
1 'polypeptide(L)'
;MQAIILAAGMGRRLGELTKDQTKCMVPVNGVRLIDRVLGQLTKLPLQRVIIVVGYKGQELREYITTQYGQQLTANCQLQFAENPIYDKTNNIYSLSLVKDQLQEDDTLLIESDLILSDRLFEMLLENPCPNLALVAKYETWMDGTMVRIDADNNIVNFISKDAFDYNDVSSYYKTVNIYKFSRQFLKEKYVPFLDAYTKAVGLNEYYENVLRIISLLSGHELKALPIGHEKWYEIDDKQDLDIAEALFADEQDVLRKYYGRYGGFWRFPQMLDFCYLVNPYFPSQRMKDELRANFDTLLTEYPSGMKVNTLIASKCFGVSEPYIVPGNGAAELIKILMEESQGKIGFVRPTFEEYPNRYDKSQQATFVPQNDDFRYTADDLMAFFGDKNICQLMLINPDNPSGNFIPKADVLRLAQWCEERQIRLVVDESFVDFSRNYTTNSLLNDSLLELYPHMAVMKSISKSYGVPGLRLGILASADKELIARIKKEVSIWNLNSFAEFFMQIYNKYEKDYHRACAKFVAERDIFEQQLRTIPFLRVMPTEANYFLCEVLPPYRASEIVIRMLKQHNILTRDCSGKTGLPADRQYMRIAVRNHEDNSRLVEGLKTFIL
;
A
#
# COMPACT_ATOMS: atom_id res chain seq x y z
N MET A 1 -12.90 -38.54 -4.22
CA MET A 1 -12.33 -37.29 -4.78
C MET A 1 -10.82 -37.35 -4.68
N GLN A 2 -10.12 -36.81 -5.66
CA GLN A 2 -8.66 -36.70 -5.68
C GLN A 2 -8.19 -35.24 -5.82
N ALA A 3 -6.92 -34.98 -5.53
CA ALA A 3 -6.27 -33.70 -5.83
C ALA A 3 -5.12 -33.92 -6.82
N ILE A 4 -4.97 -33.01 -7.79
CA ILE A 4 -3.84 -32.98 -8.73
C ILE A 4 -3.16 -31.61 -8.53
N ILE A 5 -1.83 -31.68 -8.25
CA ILE A 5 -1.00 -30.48 -8.06
C ILE A 5 -0.02 -30.40 -9.23
N LEU A 6 -0.03 -29.29 -9.96
CA LEU A 6 0.93 -29.03 -11.04
C LEU A 6 2.17 -28.32 -10.47
N ALA A 7 3.26 -29.04 -10.30
CA ALA A 7 4.50 -28.59 -9.65
C ALA A 7 5.76 -28.77 -10.52
N ALA A 8 5.61 -28.81 -11.86
CA ALA A 8 6.72 -29.01 -12.79
C ALA A 8 7.52 -27.74 -13.12
N GLY A 9 7.02 -26.55 -12.73
CA GLY A 9 7.54 -25.25 -13.14
C GLY A 9 8.89 -24.88 -12.53
N MET A 10 9.72 -24.17 -13.31
CA MET A 10 11.07 -23.73 -12.92
C MET A 10 11.09 -22.46 -12.07
N GLY A 11 10.08 -21.61 -12.15
CA GLY A 11 10.03 -20.34 -11.41
C GLY A 11 11.14 -19.34 -11.76
N ARG A 12 11.53 -19.24 -13.03
CA ARG A 12 12.69 -18.43 -13.50
C ARG A 12 12.68 -16.98 -13.01
N ARG A 13 11.50 -16.36 -12.85
CA ARG A 13 11.34 -14.96 -12.37
C ARG A 13 11.75 -14.75 -10.92
N LEU A 14 11.80 -15.82 -10.11
CA LEU A 14 12.28 -15.79 -8.72
C LEU A 14 13.81 -15.82 -8.60
N GLY A 15 14.53 -16.09 -9.70
CA GLY A 15 15.99 -16.01 -9.78
C GLY A 15 16.70 -16.98 -8.84
N GLU A 16 17.56 -16.45 -7.95
CA GLU A 16 18.36 -17.27 -7.02
C GLU A 16 17.52 -18.14 -6.08
N LEU A 17 16.26 -17.75 -5.79
CA LEU A 17 15.38 -18.53 -4.90
C LEU A 17 14.96 -19.89 -5.49
N THR A 18 15.03 -20.03 -6.82
CA THR A 18 14.63 -21.26 -7.54
C THR A 18 15.79 -21.91 -8.31
N LYS A 19 17.02 -21.48 -8.08
CA LYS A 19 18.19 -22.05 -8.75
C LYS A 19 18.40 -23.53 -8.40
N ASP A 20 18.23 -23.87 -7.13
CA ASP A 20 18.48 -25.20 -6.59
C ASP A 20 17.22 -25.90 -6.06
N GLN A 21 16.05 -25.34 -6.28
CA GLN A 21 14.76 -25.90 -5.85
C GLN A 21 13.62 -25.48 -6.79
N THR A 22 12.54 -26.25 -6.80
CA THR A 22 11.34 -25.92 -7.60
C THR A 22 10.59 -24.71 -6.99
N LYS A 23 9.77 -24.04 -7.80
CA LYS A 23 8.97 -22.87 -7.40
C LYS A 23 8.13 -23.13 -6.13
N CYS A 24 7.50 -24.28 -6.02
CA CYS A 24 6.65 -24.62 -4.88
C CYS A 24 7.42 -24.86 -3.56
N MET A 25 8.75 -24.96 -3.61
CA MET A 25 9.61 -25.06 -2.44
C MET A 25 10.02 -23.70 -1.87
N VAL A 26 9.69 -22.59 -2.53
CA VAL A 26 9.98 -21.24 -2.03
C VAL A 26 9.18 -20.99 -0.74
N PRO A 27 9.83 -20.53 0.34
CA PRO A 27 9.15 -20.26 1.59
C PRO A 27 8.51 -18.87 1.59
N VAL A 28 7.30 -18.77 2.16
CA VAL A 28 6.63 -17.53 2.56
C VAL A 28 6.57 -17.51 4.08
N ASN A 29 7.19 -16.53 4.71
CA ASN A 29 7.29 -16.48 6.18
C ASN A 29 7.82 -17.79 6.79
N GLY A 30 8.85 -18.37 6.17
CA GLY A 30 9.52 -19.60 6.64
C GLY A 30 8.81 -20.93 6.34
N VAL A 31 7.60 -20.91 5.76
CA VAL A 31 6.84 -22.12 5.38
C VAL A 31 6.74 -22.22 3.87
N ARG A 32 7.18 -23.33 3.29
CA ARG A 32 7.14 -23.55 1.84
C ARG A 32 5.72 -23.59 1.29
N LEU A 33 5.53 -23.15 0.05
CA LEU A 33 4.22 -23.17 -0.60
C LEU A 33 3.63 -24.58 -0.62
N ILE A 34 4.44 -25.57 -1.00
CA ILE A 34 3.98 -26.97 -1.05
C ILE A 34 3.56 -27.49 0.32
N ASP A 35 4.25 -27.09 1.41
CA ASP A 35 3.90 -27.49 2.76
C ASP A 35 2.54 -26.94 3.19
N ARG A 36 2.22 -25.71 2.78
CA ARG A 36 0.91 -25.11 3.04
C ARG A 36 -0.20 -25.87 2.32
N VAL A 37 -0.05 -26.09 1.02
CA VAL A 37 -1.05 -26.80 0.21
C VAL A 37 -1.24 -28.23 0.72
N LEU A 38 -0.16 -29.00 0.92
CA LEU A 38 -0.27 -30.36 1.44
C LEU A 38 -0.88 -30.40 2.84
N GLY A 39 -0.48 -29.49 3.74
CA GLY A 39 -1.08 -29.38 5.07
C GLY A 39 -2.58 -29.05 5.04
N GLN A 40 -3.05 -28.27 4.06
CA GLN A 40 -4.48 -28.02 3.83
C GLN A 40 -5.18 -29.27 3.27
N LEU A 41 -4.59 -29.94 2.29
CA LEU A 41 -5.17 -31.15 1.67
C LEU A 41 -5.27 -32.34 2.63
N THR A 42 -4.38 -32.47 3.63
CA THR A 42 -4.51 -33.52 4.67
C THR A 42 -5.77 -33.41 5.52
N LYS A 43 -6.41 -32.25 5.55
CA LYS A 43 -7.67 -32.00 6.28
C LYS A 43 -8.90 -32.38 5.46
N LEU A 44 -8.75 -32.67 4.16
CA LEU A 44 -9.85 -32.92 3.24
C LEU A 44 -10.07 -34.44 3.04
N PRO A 45 -11.29 -34.89 2.71
CA PRO A 45 -11.62 -36.30 2.50
C PRO A 45 -11.17 -36.80 1.11
N LEU A 46 -9.86 -36.71 0.86
CA LEU A 46 -9.26 -37.13 -0.39
C LEU A 46 -8.84 -38.62 -0.37
N GLN A 47 -9.08 -39.33 -1.46
CA GLN A 47 -8.63 -40.69 -1.64
C GLN A 47 -7.22 -40.77 -2.27
N ARG A 48 -6.82 -39.72 -3.02
CA ARG A 48 -5.57 -39.67 -3.72
C ARG A 48 -5.08 -38.24 -3.92
N VAL A 49 -3.76 -38.06 -3.79
CA VAL A 49 -3.05 -36.85 -4.19
C VAL A 49 -2.01 -37.18 -5.24
N ILE A 50 -2.09 -36.54 -6.40
CA ILE A 50 -1.17 -36.72 -7.52
C ILE A 50 -0.38 -35.41 -7.69
N ILE A 51 0.95 -35.52 -7.75
CA ILE A 51 1.82 -34.34 -7.91
C ILE A 51 2.59 -34.52 -9.22
N VAL A 52 2.37 -33.58 -10.14
CA VAL A 52 3.12 -33.56 -11.41
C VAL A 52 4.40 -32.76 -11.21
N VAL A 53 5.53 -33.45 -11.24
CA VAL A 53 6.87 -32.88 -11.00
C VAL A 53 7.62 -32.69 -12.32
N GLY A 54 8.65 -31.85 -12.31
CA GLY A 54 9.49 -31.57 -13.49
C GLY A 54 10.86 -31.05 -13.05
N TYR A 55 11.07 -29.74 -13.10
CA TYR A 55 12.32 -29.15 -12.63
C TYR A 55 12.63 -29.55 -11.20
N LYS A 56 13.83 -30.11 -10.94
CA LYS A 56 14.21 -30.64 -9.61
C LYS A 56 13.17 -31.62 -9.03
N GLY A 57 12.53 -32.39 -9.91
CA GLY A 57 11.41 -33.26 -9.55
C GLY A 57 11.79 -34.38 -8.60
N GLN A 58 13.02 -34.90 -8.68
CA GLN A 58 13.50 -35.94 -7.77
C GLN A 58 13.63 -35.41 -6.33
N GLU A 59 14.23 -34.23 -6.16
CA GLU A 59 14.40 -33.59 -4.87
C GLU A 59 13.04 -33.26 -4.23
N LEU A 60 12.08 -32.75 -5.03
CA LEU A 60 10.72 -32.49 -4.56
C LEU A 60 10.01 -33.78 -4.12
N ARG A 61 10.13 -34.87 -4.89
CA ARG A 61 9.54 -36.17 -4.58
C ARG A 61 10.09 -36.74 -3.26
N GLU A 62 11.41 -36.73 -3.10
CA GLU A 62 12.08 -37.18 -1.87
C GLU A 62 11.64 -36.38 -0.68
N TYR A 63 11.58 -35.05 -0.82
CA TYR A 63 11.10 -34.15 0.24
C TYR A 63 9.67 -34.48 0.66
N ILE A 64 8.74 -34.54 -0.30
CA ILE A 64 7.32 -34.77 0.02
C ILE A 64 7.12 -36.17 0.60
N THR A 65 7.80 -37.18 0.09
CA THR A 65 7.71 -38.57 0.59
C THR A 65 8.20 -38.63 2.05
N THR A 66 9.29 -37.93 2.35
CA THR A 66 9.88 -37.91 3.71
C THR A 66 9.00 -37.16 4.69
N GLN A 67 8.46 -36.00 4.31
CA GLN A 67 7.73 -35.14 5.24
C GLN A 67 6.23 -35.53 5.38
N TYR A 68 5.60 -35.95 4.30
CA TYR A 68 4.16 -36.17 4.21
C TYR A 68 3.75 -37.60 3.92
N GLY A 69 4.70 -38.49 3.56
CA GLY A 69 4.40 -39.83 3.16
C GLY A 69 3.53 -40.58 4.19
N GLN A 70 3.88 -40.56 5.46
CA GLN A 70 3.10 -41.23 6.51
C GLN A 70 1.72 -40.58 6.76
N GLN A 71 1.63 -39.26 6.69
CA GLN A 71 0.36 -38.54 6.95
C GLN A 71 -0.64 -38.71 5.81
N LEU A 72 -0.17 -38.65 4.55
CA LEU A 72 -1.02 -38.82 3.39
C LEU A 72 -1.40 -40.31 3.19
N THR A 73 -0.44 -41.24 3.32
CA THR A 73 -0.70 -42.65 3.04
C THR A 73 -1.58 -43.37 4.08
N ALA A 74 -1.79 -42.82 5.26
CA ALA A 74 -2.69 -43.39 6.24
C ALA A 74 -4.16 -43.42 5.77
N ASN A 75 -4.59 -42.41 4.98
CA ASN A 75 -5.97 -42.26 4.50
C ASN A 75 -6.07 -41.88 3.01
N CYS A 76 -4.95 -41.67 2.31
CA CYS A 76 -4.90 -41.11 0.97
C CYS A 76 -3.68 -41.64 0.19
N GLN A 77 -3.86 -42.06 -1.05
CA GLN A 77 -2.77 -42.53 -1.91
C GLN A 77 -1.95 -41.37 -2.49
N LEU A 78 -0.64 -41.34 -2.24
CA LEU A 78 0.27 -40.36 -2.84
C LEU A 78 0.88 -40.94 -4.12
N GLN A 79 0.77 -40.18 -5.22
CA GLN A 79 1.33 -40.56 -6.54
C GLN A 79 2.11 -39.38 -7.14
N PHE A 80 3.09 -39.71 -7.97
CA PHE A 80 3.86 -38.73 -8.74
C PHE A 80 3.81 -39.07 -10.24
N ALA A 81 3.66 -38.02 -11.07
CA ALA A 81 3.87 -38.05 -12.49
C ALA A 81 5.03 -37.11 -12.84
N GLU A 82 5.82 -37.48 -13.86
CA GLU A 82 7.00 -36.68 -14.21
C GLU A 82 6.82 -36.06 -15.60
N ASN A 83 7.04 -34.72 -15.68
CA ASN A 83 7.18 -34.02 -16.95
C ASN A 83 8.68 -33.96 -17.33
N PRO A 84 9.17 -34.83 -18.23
CA PRO A 84 10.60 -34.89 -18.58
C PRO A 84 11.05 -33.73 -19.50
N ILE A 85 10.11 -32.96 -20.06
CA ILE A 85 10.35 -31.87 -21.00
C ILE A 85 9.75 -30.55 -20.49
N TYR A 86 9.76 -30.37 -19.17
CA TYR A 86 9.19 -29.19 -18.48
C TYR A 86 9.76 -27.86 -18.99
N ASP A 87 10.97 -27.84 -19.52
CA ASP A 87 11.66 -26.66 -20.06
C ASP A 87 11.17 -26.22 -21.45
N LYS A 88 10.42 -27.12 -22.16
CA LYS A 88 9.90 -26.93 -23.52
C LYS A 88 8.38 -26.92 -23.60
N THR A 89 7.71 -27.17 -22.47
CA THR A 89 6.25 -27.31 -22.40
C THR A 89 5.67 -26.42 -21.35
N ASN A 90 4.36 -26.20 -21.39
CA ASN A 90 3.61 -25.49 -20.38
C ASN A 90 2.72 -26.44 -19.56
N ASN A 91 1.87 -25.91 -18.67
CA ASN A 91 1.05 -26.66 -17.73
C ASN A 91 0.05 -27.63 -18.41
N ILE A 92 -0.37 -27.38 -19.65
CA ILE A 92 -1.23 -28.30 -20.44
C ILE A 92 -0.58 -29.68 -20.60
N TYR A 93 0.72 -29.73 -20.87
CA TYR A 93 1.42 -31.01 -21.01
C TYR A 93 1.52 -31.72 -19.66
N SER A 94 1.87 -31.01 -18.60
CA SER A 94 1.88 -31.56 -17.24
C SER A 94 0.54 -32.20 -16.89
N LEU A 95 -0.57 -31.52 -17.20
CA LEU A 95 -1.91 -32.05 -16.95
C LEU A 95 -2.23 -33.27 -17.86
N SER A 96 -1.78 -33.28 -19.13
CA SER A 96 -2.00 -34.39 -20.05
C SER A 96 -1.32 -35.69 -19.62
N LEU A 97 -0.24 -35.63 -18.83
CA LEU A 97 0.45 -36.80 -18.29
C LEU A 97 -0.38 -37.58 -17.26
N VAL A 98 -1.38 -36.95 -16.68
CA VAL A 98 -2.29 -37.54 -15.69
C VAL A 98 -3.74 -37.62 -16.19
N LYS A 99 -3.93 -37.64 -17.54
CA LYS A 99 -5.26 -37.63 -18.14
C LYS A 99 -6.09 -38.89 -17.84
N ASP A 100 -5.45 -40.02 -17.63
CA ASP A 100 -6.15 -41.26 -17.27
C ASP A 100 -6.71 -41.14 -15.85
N GLN A 101 -5.92 -40.63 -14.92
CA GLN A 101 -6.31 -40.38 -13.54
C GLN A 101 -7.43 -39.30 -13.45
N LEU A 102 -7.40 -38.27 -14.31
CA LEU A 102 -8.49 -37.27 -14.40
C LEU A 102 -9.86 -37.93 -14.68
N GLN A 103 -9.91 -39.09 -15.36
CA GLN A 103 -11.14 -39.76 -15.70
C GLN A 103 -11.64 -40.76 -14.63
N GLU A 104 -10.86 -40.94 -13.55
CA GLU A 104 -11.16 -41.95 -12.53
C GLU A 104 -12.04 -41.40 -11.41
N ASP A 105 -11.89 -40.11 -11.04
CA ASP A 105 -12.60 -39.53 -9.86
C ASP A 105 -12.83 -38.01 -10.03
N ASP A 106 -13.71 -37.44 -9.19
CA ASP A 106 -13.86 -36.00 -9.04
C ASP A 106 -12.52 -35.41 -8.59
N THR A 107 -12.12 -34.28 -9.18
CA THR A 107 -10.75 -33.79 -9.07
C THR A 107 -10.73 -32.32 -8.58
N LEU A 108 -9.89 -32.04 -7.58
CA LEU A 108 -9.36 -30.71 -7.31
C LEU A 108 -8.07 -30.53 -8.11
N LEU A 109 -8.05 -29.59 -9.07
CA LEU A 109 -6.85 -29.19 -9.80
C LEU A 109 -6.27 -27.93 -9.18
N ILE A 110 -4.96 -27.95 -8.87
CA ILE A 110 -4.31 -26.91 -8.06
C ILE A 110 -2.96 -26.57 -8.69
N GLU A 111 -2.70 -25.28 -8.92
CA GLU A 111 -1.34 -24.79 -9.21
C GLU A 111 -0.50 -24.70 -7.93
N SER A 112 0.80 -24.92 -8.04
CA SER A 112 1.67 -25.10 -6.87
C SER A 112 2.34 -23.82 -6.34
N ASP A 113 2.06 -22.69 -6.95
CA ASP A 113 2.64 -21.38 -6.68
C ASP A 113 1.71 -20.45 -5.88
N LEU A 114 0.71 -21.03 -5.28
CA LEU A 114 -0.35 -20.33 -4.56
C LEU A 114 -0.11 -20.33 -3.05
N ILE A 115 -0.49 -19.23 -2.43
CA ILE A 115 -0.74 -19.14 -0.98
C ILE A 115 -2.17 -18.67 -0.76
N LEU A 116 -2.90 -19.35 0.11
CA LEU A 116 -4.34 -19.10 0.30
C LEU A 116 -4.82 -19.50 1.69
N SER A 117 -6.00 -18.96 2.09
CA SER A 117 -6.66 -19.33 3.32
C SER A 117 -7.30 -20.73 3.21
N ASP A 118 -7.39 -21.46 4.34
CA ASP A 118 -8.04 -22.78 4.43
C ASP A 118 -9.51 -22.73 3.95
N ARG A 119 -10.20 -21.62 4.20
CA ARG A 119 -11.61 -21.41 3.85
C ARG A 119 -11.90 -21.62 2.36
N LEU A 120 -10.95 -21.34 1.48
CA LEU A 120 -11.16 -21.50 0.03
C LEU A 120 -11.40 -22.95 -0.39
N PHE A 121 -10.72 -23.90 0.24
CA PHE A 121 -11.01 -25.33 -0.01
C PHE A 121 -12.36 -25.76 0.58
N GLU A 122 -12.71 -25.26 1.76
CA GLU A 122 -14.01 -25.53 2.36
C GLU A 122 -15.15 -25.01 1.47
N MET A 123 -15.04 -23.78 0.95
CA MET A 123 -16.01 -23.19 0.03
C MET A 123 -16.22 -24.05 -1.23
N LEU A 124 -15.15 -24.64 -1.80
CA LEU A 124 -15.26 -25.52 -2.95
C LEU A 124 -16.02 -26.82 -2.62
N LEU A 125 -15.77 -27.40 -1.44
CA LEU A 125 -16.40 -28.65 -1.02
C LEU A 125 -17.85 -28.47 -0.59
N GLU A 126 -18.15 -27.37 0.08
CA GLU A 126 -19.52 -27.02 0.51
C GLU A 126 -20.44 -26.68 -0.66
N ASN A 127 -19.89 -26.18 -1.76
CA ASN A 127 -20.70 -25.81 -2.92
C ASN A 127 -21.15 -27.05 -3.71
N PRO A 128 -22.47 -27.23 -3.94
CA PRO A 128 -23.02 -28.42 -4.61
C PRO A 128 -22.72 -28.47 -6.11
N CYS A 129 -22.27 -27.39 -6.72
CA CYS A 129 -21.97 -27.36 -8.16
C CYS A 129 -20.83 -28.30 -8.49
N PRO A 130 -20.96 -29.17 -9.52
CA PRO A 130 -19.98 -30.20 -9.81
C PRO A 130 -18.68 -29.66 -10.44
N ASN A 131 -18.77 -28.54 -11.15
CA ASN A 131 -17.62 -27.94 -11.82
C ASN A 131 -17.50 -26.46 -11.42
N LEU A 132 -16.44 -26.11 -10.72
CA LEU A 132 -16.20 -24.78 -10.16
C LEU A 132 -14.77 -24.31 -10.44
N ALA A 133 -14.62 -23.02 -10.71
CA ALA A 133 -13.36 -22.29 -10.67
C ALA A 133 -13.42 -21.25 -9.54
N LEU A 134 -12.45 -21.25 -8.63
CA LEU A 134 -12.27 -20.11 -7.73
C LEU A 134 -11.85 -18.88 -8.53
N VAL A 135 -12.51 -17.75 -8.28
CA VAL A 135 -12.22 -16.50 -8.97
C VAL A 135 -12.14 -15.33 -8.01
N ALA A 136 -11.17 -14.46 -8.22
CA ALA A 136 -11.03 -13.18 -7.53
C ALA A 136 -11.41 -12.03 -8.45
N LYS A 137 -11.99 -10.95 -7.93
CA LYS A 137 -12.18 -9.72 -8.71
C LYS A 137 -10.82 -9.23 -9.19
N TYR A 138 -10.73 -8.81 -10.47
CA TYR A 138 -9.48 -8.35 -11.05
C TYR A 138 -8.85 -7.20 -10.24
N GLU A 139 -7.57 -7.31 -9.99
CA GLU A 139 -6.71 -6.29 -9.40
C GLU A 139 -5.46 -6.09 -10.28
N THR A 140 -4.85 -4.92 -10.26
CA THR A 140 -3.79 -4.52 -11.21
C THR A 140 -2.49 -5.34 -11.13
N TRP A 141 -2.29 -6.08 -10.05
CA TRP A 141 -1.14 -6.98 -9.89
C TRP A 141 -1.33 -8.34 -10.56
N MET A 142 -2.59 -8.70 -10.87
CA MET A 142 -2.94 -10.02 -11.39
C MET A 142 -2.54 -10.17 -12.85
N ASP A 143 -1.86 -11.25 -13.16
CA ASP A 143 -1.51 -11.72 -14.52
C ASP A 143 -2.18 -13.07 -14.82
N GLY A 144 -2.10 -13.55 -16.04
CA GLY A 144 -2.62 -14.85 -16.46
C GLY A 144 -4.08 -14.85 -16.91
N THR A 145 -4.81 -15.93 -16.59
CA THR A 145 -6.15 -16.18 -17.16
C THR A 145 -7.24 -15.37 -16.47
N MET A 146 -7.89 -14.49 -17.22
CA MET A 146 -9.06 -13.74 -16.78
C MET A 146 -10.34 -14.35 -17.32
N VAL A 147 -11.45 -14.14 -16.60
CA VAL A 147 -12.78 -14.62 -17.00
C VAL A 147 -13.83 -13.52 -16.85
N ARG A 148 -14.88 -13.62 -17.67
CA ARG A 148 -16.16 -12.91 -17.44
C ARG A 148 -17.18 -13.91 -16.92
N ILE A 149 -18.01 -13.44 -16.00
CA ILE A 149 -19.10 -14.22 -15.42
C ILE A 149 -20.43 -13.51 -15.65
N ASP A 150 -21.51 -14.27 -15.75
CA ASP A 150 -22.88 -13.75 -15.79
C ASP A 150 -23.48 -13.58 -14.38
N ALA A 151 -24.75 -13.17 -14.30
CA ALA A 151 -25.46 -12.95 -13.05
C ALA A 151 -25.63 -14.24 -12.20
N ASP A 152 -25.59 -15.41 -12.84
CA ASP A 152 -25.70 -16.73 -12.21
C ASP A 152 -24.32 -17.34 -11.89
N ASN A 153 -23.26 -16.55 -12.01
CA ASN A 153 -21.86 -16.95 -11.87
C ASN A 153 -21.39 -18.00 -12.90
N ASN A 154 -22.04 -18.16 -14.05
CA ASN A 154 -21.47 -18.99 -15.10
C ASN A 154 -20.28 -18.28 -15.75
N ILE A 155 -19.20 -19.02 -16.01
CA ILE A 155 -18.07 -18.49 -16.76
C ILE A 155 -18.49 -18.45 -18.24
N VAL A 156 -18.73 -17.26 -18.76
CA VAL A 156 -19.19 -17.06 -20.15
C VAL A 156 -18.04 -16.87 -21.12
N ASN A 157 -16.86 -16.45 -20.64
CA ASN A 157 -15.68 -16.30 -21.49
C ASN A 157 -14.40 -16.33 -20.67
N PHE A 158 -13.38 -16.97 -21.23
CA PHE A 158 -11.98 -16.86 -20.81
C PHE A 158 -11.29 -15.83 -21.72
N ILE A 159 -10.76 -14.76 -21.14
CA ILE A 159 -10.18 -13.63 -21.86
C ILE A 159 -8.73 -13.97 -22.19
N SER A 160 -8.40 -14.03 -23.49
CA SER A 160 -7.00 -14.17 -23.91
C SER A 160 -6.24 -12.87 -23.69
N LYS A 161 -4.91 -12.96 -23.61
CA LYS A 161 -4.03 -11.80 -23.44
C LYS A 161 -4.27 -10.71 -24.51
N ASP A 162 -4.49 -11.13 -25.75
CA ASP A 162 -4.75 -10.21 -26.87
C ASP A 162 -6.15 -9.58 -26.84
N ALA A 163 -7.10 -10.20 -26.14
CA ALA A 163 -8.46 -9.70 -25.95
C ALA A 163 -8.68 -8.93 -24.65
N PHE A 164 -7.62 -8.75 -23.87
CA PHE A 164 -7.70 -8.01 -22.61
C PHE A 164 -7.82 -6.50 -22.89
N ASP A 165 -8.91 -5.89 -22.43
CA ASP A 165 -9.15 -4.45 -22.56
C ASP A 165 -9.09 -3.79 -21.18
N TYR A 166 -8.13 -2.89 -21.01
CA TYR A 166 -7.97 -2.12 -19.77
C TYR A 166 -9.15 -1.19 -19.44
N ASN A 167 -9.99 -0.84 -20.42
CA ASN A 167 -11.21 -0.07 -20.17
C ASN A 167 -12.33 -0.90 -19.54
N ASP A 168 -12.23 -2.23 -19.61
CA ASP A 168 -13.27 -3.18 -19.21
C ASP A 168 -12.90 -4.02 -17.96
N VAL A 169 -11.79 -3.65 -17.30
CA VAL A 169 -11.24 -4.37 -16.12
C VAL A 169 -12.26 -4.55 -14.99
N SER A 170 -13.25 -3.66 -14.90
CA SER A 170 -14.31 -3.76 -13.90
C SER A 170 -15.22 -4.99 -14.09
N SER A 171 -15.24 -5.58 -15.30
CA SER A 171 -16.01 -6.78 -15.62
C SER A 171 -15.24 -8.08 -15.40
N TYR A 172 -13.92 -8.01 -15.17
CA TYR A 172 -13.04 -9.17 -15.14
C TYR A 172 -12.87 -9.77 -13.73
N TYR A 173 -12.67 -11.09 -13.75
CA TYR A 173 -12.22 -11.87 -12.61
C TYR A 173 -10.98 -12.67 -13.02
N LYS A 174 -10.01 -12.79 -12.10
CA LYS A 174 -8.84 -13.68 -12.26
C LYS A 174 -9.19 -15.07 -11.71
N THR A 175 -8.86 -16.11 -12.44
CA THR A 175 -8.87 -17.47 -11.87
C THR A 175 -7.82 -17.60 -10.78
N VAL A 176 -8.19 -18.17 -9.62
CA VAL A 176 -7.25 -18.44 -8.52
C VAL A 176 -6.37 -19.65 -8.82
N ASN A 177 -6.54 -20.24 -10.00
CA ASN A 177 -5.86 -21.45 -10.46
C ASN A 177 -6.13 -22.67 -9.56
N ILE A 178 -7.33 -22.70 -8.97
CA ILE A 178 -7.90 -23.85 -8.25
C ILE A 178 -9.28 -24.13 -8.81
N TYR A 179 -9.46 -25.39 -9.22
CA TYR A 179 -10.69 -25.86 -9.86
C TYR A 179 -11.21 -27.12 -9.17
N LYS A 180 -12.53 -27.26 -9.12
CA LYS A 180 -13.21 -28.52 -8.81
C LYS A 180 -13.90 -29.00 -10.07
N PHE A 181 -13.61 -30.23 -10.47
CA PHE A 181 -14.20 -30.86 -11.65
C PHE A 181 -14.81 -32.19 -11.28
N SER A 182 -16.00 -32.47 -11.80
CA SER A 182 -16.61 -33.78 -11.70
C SER A 182 -15.91 -34.76 -12.66
N ARG A 183 -15.85 -36.01 -12.26
CA ARG A 183 -15.38 -37.14 -13.12
C ARG A 183 -16.11 -37.15 -14.45
N GLN A 184 -17.43 -36.94 -14.45
CA GLN A 184 -18.23 -36.93 -15.68
C GLN A 184 -17.73 -35.87 -16.67
N PHE A 185 -17.60 -34.60 -16.20
CA PHE A 185 -17.10 -33.52 -17.04
C PHE A 185 -15.69 -33.79 -17.57
N LEU A 186 -14.81 -34.31 -16.72
CA LEU A 186 -13.43 -34.65 -17.12
C LEU A 186 -13.42 -35.72 -18.19
N LYS A 187 -14.17 -36.81 -18.01
CA LYS A 187 -14.20 -37.95 -18.95
C LYS A 187 -14.90 -37.64 -20.26
N GLU A 188 -16.05 -36.96 -20.21
CA GLU A 188 -16.91 -36.77 -21.38
C GLU A 188 -16.55 -35.54 -22.21
N LYS A 189 -15.92 -34.54 -21.58
CA LYS A 189 -15.63 -33.25 -22.22
C LYS A 189 -14.16 -32.87 -22.13
N TYR A 190 -13.64 -32.65 -20.94
CA TYR A 190 -12.33 -32.00 -20.78
C TYR A 190 -11.19 -32.83 -21.42
N VAL A 191 -11.06 -34.10 -21.09
CA VAL A 191 -9.96 -34.95 -21.58
C VAL A 191 -10.02 -35.16 -23.11
N PRO A 192 -11.18 -35.41 -23.75
CA PRO A 192 -11.27 -35.44 -25.21
C PRO A 192 -10.80 -34.14 -25.87
N PHE A 193 -11.19 -32.98 -25.33
CA PHE A 193 -10.73 -31.70 -25.86
C PHE A 193 -9.23 -31.47 -25.58
N LEU A 194 -8.72 -31.86 -24.42
CA LEU A 194 -7.30 -31.79 -24.08
C LEU A 194 -6.46 -32.60 -25.08
N ASP A 195 -6.87 -33.84 -25.40
CA ASP A 195 -6.19 -34.69 -26.38
C ASP A 195 -6.23 -34.10 -27.80
N ALA A 196 -7.35 -33.52 -28.19
CA ALA A 196 -7.47 -32.87 -29.50
C ALA A 196 -6.61 -31.60 -29.56
N TYR A 197 -6.66 -30.77 -28.52
CA TYR A 197 -5.94 -29.51 -28.45
C TYR A 197 -4.42 -29.70 -28.45
N THR A 198 -3.90 -30.59 -27.62
CA THR A 198 -2.46 -30.90 -27.57
C THR A 198 -1.90 -31.42 -28.88
N LYS A 199 -2.70 -32.19 -29.65
CA LYS A 199 -2.32 -32.69 -31.00
C LYS A 199 -2.40 -31.58 -32.06
N ALA A 200 -3.36 -30.68 -31.96
CA ALA A 200 -3.61 -29.69 -33.01
C ALA A 200 -2.78 -28.40 -32.83
N VAL A 201 -2.57 -27.97 -31.60
CA VAL A 201 -1.93 -26.67 -31.26
C VAL A 201 -0.53 -26.88 -30.67
N GLY A 202 -0.34 -27.92 -29.85
CA GLY A 202 0.96 -28.25 -29.25
C GLY A 202 0.95 -28.35 -27.74
N LEU A 203 2.15 -28.51 -27.17
CA LEU A 203 2.35 -28.81 -25.75
C LEU A 203 2.78 -27.59 -24.92
N ASN A 204 3.07 -26.45 -25.56
CA ASN A 204 3.53 -25.24 -24.90
C ASN A 204 2.38 -24.23 -24.72
N GLU A 205 1.26 -24.71 -24.19
CA GLU A 205 0.01 -23.95 -24.01
C GLU A 205 -0.48 -24.06 -22.57
N TYR A 206 -1.43 -23.18 -22.19
CA TYR A 206 -2.11 -23.27 -20.91
C TYR A 206 -3.32 -24.21 -20.99
N TYR A 207 -3.54 -25.01 -19.96
CA TYR A 207 -4.69 -25.92 -19.90
C TYR A 207 -6.05 -25.20 -19.88
N GLU A 208 -6.08 -23.94 -19.45
CA GLU A 208 -7.27 -23.09 -19.50
C GLU A 208 -7.75 -22.79 -20.92
N ASN A 209 -6.87 -22.89 -21.91
CA ASN A 209 -7.27 -22.77 -23.32
C ASN A 209 -8.27 -23.86 -23.72
N VAL A 210 -8.19 -25.05 -23.11
CA VAL A 210 -9.19 -26.11 -23.30
C VAL A 210 -10.53 -25.69 -22.66
N LEU A 211 -10.52 -25.14 -21.45
CA LEU A 211 -11.72 -24.64 -20.79
C LEU A 211 -12.36 -23.50 -21.59
N ARG A 212 -11.56 -22.64 -22.21
CA ARG A 212 -12.03 -21.57 -23.10
C ARG A 212 -12.82 -22.13 -24.27
N ILE A 213 -12.32 -23.15 -24.94
CA ILE A 213 -13.03 -23.78 -26.06
C ILE A 213 -14.35 -24.38 -25.59
N ILE A 214 -14.34 -25.13 -24.48
CA ILE A 214 -15.53 -25.76 -23.92
C ILE A 214 -16.57 -24.69 -23.56
N SER A 215 -16.17 -23.58 -22.94
CA SER A 215 -17.09 -22.49 -22.58
C SER A 215 -17.76 -21.83 -23.79
N LEU A 216 -17.06 -21.74 -24.92
CA LEU A 216 -17.59 -21.19 -26.16
C LEU A 216 -18.57 -22.13 -26.88
N LEU A 217 -18.40 -23.45 -26.70
CA LEU A 217 -19.22 -24.45 -27.39
C LEU A 217 -20.47 -24.85 -26.63
N SER A 218 -20.39 -24.91 -25.32
CA SER A 218 -21.46 -25.46 -24.49
C SER A 218 -21.72 -24.65 -23.21
N GLY A 219 -21.84 -23.35 -23.26
CA GLY A 219 -21.97 -22.47 -22.09
C GLY A 219 -22.58 -23.09 -20.83
N HIS A 220 -22.21 -22.61 -19.64
CA HIS A 220 -22.68 -23.07 -18.33
C HIS A 220 -22.11 -24.40 -17.78
N GLU A 221 -21.06 -24.96 -18.39
CA GLU A 221 -20.40 -26.18 -17.87
C GLU A 221 -19.55 -25.93 -16.64
N LEU A 222 -19.03 -24.71 -16.49
CA LEU A 222 -18.16 -24.29 -15.42
C LEU A 222 -18.70 -23.03 -14.75
N LYS A 223 -18.88 -23.08 -13.44
CA LYS A 223 -19.28 -21.92 -12.65
C LYS A 223 -18.09 -21.31 -11.94
N ALA A 224 -18.10 -19.99 -11.85
CA ALA A 224 -17.21 -19.26 -10.98
C ALA A 224 -17.69 -19.34 -9.52
N LEU A 225 -16.75 -19.48 -8.60
CA LEU A 225 -16.97 -19.32 -7.17
C LEU A 225 -16.14 -18.10 -6.72
N PRO A 226 -16.75 -16.90 -6.62
CA PRO A 226 -16.04 -15.71 -6.14
C PRO A 226 -15.56 -15.88 -4.71
N ILE A 227 -14.27 -15.60 -4.48
CA ILE A 227 -13.65 -15.79 -3.16
C ILE A 227 -14.00 -14.69 -2.14
N GLY A 228 -14.64 -13.60 -2.58
CA GLY A 228 -14.98 -12.47 -1.69
C GLY A 228 -13.75 -11.80 -1.12
N HIS A 229 -13.66 -11.77 0.20
CA HIS A 229 -12.54 -11.16 0.93
C HIS A 229 -11.49 -12.16 1.43
N GLU A 230 -11.61 -13.43 1.02
CA GLU A 230 -10.65 -14.46 1.39
C GLU A 230 -9.26 -14.16 0.84
N LYS A 231 -8.23 -14.43 1.66
CA LYS A 231 -6.84 -14.12 1.29
C LYS A 231 -6.29 -15.21 0.39
N TRP A 232 -5.70 -14.75 -0.69
CA TRP A 232 -4.90 -15.58 -1.59
C TRP A 232 -3.86 -14.72 -2.29
N TYR A 233 -2.81 -15.35 -2.81
CA TYR A 233 -1.83 -14.70 -3.68
C TYR A 233 -1.13 -15.73 -4.56
N GLU A 234 -0.80 -15.35 -5.80
CA GLU A 234 0.02 -16.12 -6.74
C GLU A 234 1.43 -15.54 -6.72
N ILE A 235 2.46 -16.39 -6.59
CA ILE A 235 3.83 -15.94 -6.39
C ILE A 235 4.64 -16.24 -7.64
N ASP A 236 4.83 -15.28 -8.49
CA ASP A 236 5.55 -15.39 -9.74
C ASP A 236 6.95 -14.80 -9.69
N ASP A 237 7.15 -13.77 -8.92
CA ASP A 237 8.44 -13.08 -8.77
C ASP A 237 8.73 -12.67 -7.32
N LYS A 238 9.85 -11.93 -7.12
CA LYS A 238 10.26 -11.47 -5.78
C LYS A 238 9.33 -10.41 -5.20
N GLN A 239 8.64 -9.64 -6.06
CA GLN A 239 7.69 -8.63 -5.61
C GLN A 239 6.41 -9.29 -5.09
N ASP A 240 5.94 -10.34 -5.77
CA ASP A 240 4.81 -11.14 -5.32
C ASP A 240 5.10 -11.81 -3.99
N LEU A 241 6.32 -12.35 -3.85
CA LEU A 241 6.77 -12.95 -2.60
C LEU A 241 6.72 -11.94 -1.45
N ASP A 242 7.23 -10.71 -1.66
CA ASP A 242 7.21 -9.64 -0.66
C ASP A 242 5.78 -9.25 -0.24
N ILE A 243 4.83 -9.20 -1.18
CA ILE A 243 3.43 -8.92 -0.88
C ILE A 243 2.77 -10.09 -0.14
N ALA A 244 2.98 -11.31 -0.61
CA ALA A 244 2.47 -12.51 0.04
C ALA A 244 2.98 -12.63 1.49
N GLU A 245 4.26 -12.33 1.72
CA GLU A 245 4.83 -12.28 3.06
C GLU A 245 4.16 -11.26 3.98
N ALA A 246 3.73 -10.11 3.44
CA ALA A 246 3.00 -9.12 4.24
C ALA A 246 1.55 -9.56 4.51
N LEU A 247 0.84 -10.09 3.50
CA LEU A 247 -0.54 -10.55 3.61
C LEU A 247 -0.72 -11.70 4.60
N PHE A 248 0.25 -12.63 4.62
CA PHE A 248 0.23 -13.85 5.44
C PHE A 248 1.22 -13.78 6.62
N ALA A 249 1.61 -12.58 7.03
CA ALA A 249 2.45 -12.38 8.20
C ALA A 249 1.73 -12.79 9.49
N ASP A 250 2.50 -13.32 10.45
CA ASP A 250 2.02 -13.52 11.82
C ASP A 250 1.83 -12.19 12.57
N GLU A 251 1.35 -12.26 13.80
CA GLU A 251 1.07 -11.06 14.60
C GLU A 251 2.33 -10.31 15.03
N GLN A 252 3.44 -11.00 15.15
CA GLN A 252 4.70 -10.40 15.59
C GLN A 252 5.33 -9.55 14.49
N ASP A 253 5.18 -9.97 13.22
CA ASP A 253 5.85 -9.38 12.07
C ASP A 253 4.96 -8.48 11.20
N VAL A 254 3.64 -8.63 11.28
CA VAL A 254 2.71 -7.96 10.36
C VAL A 254 2.89 -6.44 10.33
N LEU A 255 2.97 -5.78 11.47
CA LEU A 255 3.15 -4.32 11.52
C LEU A 255 4.51 -3.90 10.98
N ARG A 256 5.58 -4.65 11.27
CA ARG A 256 6.92 -4.38 10.73
C ARG A 256 6.92 -4.46 9.20
N LYS A 257 6.28 -5.47 8.62
CA LYS A 257 6.20 -5.66 7.17
C LYS A 257 5.38 -4.56 6.47
N TYR A 258 4.24 -4.16 7.04
CA TYR A 258 3.45 -3.07 6.46
C TYR A 258 4.11 -1.70 6.64
N TYR A 259 4.58 -1.37 7.85
CA TYR A 259 5.18 -0.05 8.10
C TYR A 259 6.52 0.14 7.38
N GLY A 260 7.30 -0.93 7.20
CA GLY A 260 8.56 -0.89 6.46
C GLY A 260 8.43 -0.53 4.99
N ARG A 261 7.21 -0.59 4.42
CA ARG A 261 6.95 -0.20 3.02
C ARG A 261 6.92 1.30 2.79
N TYR A 262 6.66 2.11 3.80
CA TYR A 262 6.53 3.57 3.70
C TYR A 262 5.55 4.06 2.63
N GLY A 263 4.65 3.21 2.13
CA GLY A 263 3.70 3.49 1.05
C GLY A 263 3.46 2.29 0.14
N GLY A 264 2.96 2.54 -1.08
CA GLY A 264 2.65 1.48 -2.05
C GLY A 264 1.45 0.61 -1.65
N PHE A 265 0.59 1.11 -0.76
CA PHE A 265 -0.58 0.37 -0.25
C PHE A 265 -1.67 0.18 -1.30
N TRP A 266 -1.57 0.83 -2.45
CA TRP A 266 -2.40 0.53 -3.62
C TRP A 266 -2.23 -0.91 -4.13
N ARG A 267 -1.17 -1.63 -3.69
CA ARG A 267 -0.98 -3.07 -3.91
C ARG A 267 -1.79 -3.96 -2.95
N PHE A 268 -2.47 -3.35 -1.99
CA PHE A 268 -3.40 -3.98 -1.07
C PHE A 268 -4.78 -3.32 -1.21
N PRO A 269 -5.44 -3.46 -2.38
CA PRO A 269 -6.58 -2.62 -2.77
C PRO A 269 -7.80 -2.75 -1.85
N GLN A 270 -7.91 -3.85 -1.10
CA GLN A 270 -8.98 -4.05 -0.14
C GLN A 270 -8.69 -3.41 1.23
N MET A 271 -7.44 -2.97 1.47
CA MET A 271 -7.03 -2.39 2.74
C MET A 271 -7.30 -0.88 2.75
N LEU A 272 -7.98 -0.41 3.80
CA LEU A 272 -8.10 1.02 4.09
C LEU A 272 -6.87 1.51 4.86
N ASP A 273 -6.14 2.43 4.25
CA ASP A 273 -4.97 3.06 4.83
C ASP A 273 -5.35 4.31 5.64
N PHE A 274 -5.18 4.24 6.97
CA PHE A 274 -5.27 5.36 7.90
C PHE A 274 -3.89 5.81 8.45
N CYS A 275 -2.78 5.35 7.84
CA CYS A 275 -1.42 5.75 8.20
C CYS A 275 -0.97 6.99 7.43
N TYR A 276 -1.33 7.11 6.14
CA TYR A 276 -0.89 8.16 5.25
C TYR A 276 -1.96 9.23 5.06
N LEU A 277 -1.52 10.44 5.09
CA LEU A 277 -2.24 11.63 5.50
C LEU A 277 -2.49 12.53 4.28
N VAL A 278 -3.59 12.30 3.55
CA VAL A 278 -3.94 13.08 2.36
C VAL A 278 -5.39 13.53 2.38
N ASN A 279 -5.67 14.67 1.72
CA ASN A 279 -7.03 15.17 1.55
C ASN A 279 -7.82 14.25 0.60
N PRO A 280 -8.90 13.59 1.05
CA PRO A 280 -9.68 12.69 0.19
C PRO A 280 -10.62 13.43 -0.77
N TYR A 281 -10.81 14.75 -0.61
CA TYR A 281 -11.77 15.55 -1.37
C TYR A 281 -11.16 16.34 -2.53
N PHE A 282 -9.83 16.33 -2.66
CA PHE A 282 -9.10 16.94 -3.76
C PHE A 282 -8.02 15.98 -4.25
N PRO A 283 -7.66 15.96 -5.55
CA PRO A 283 -8.14 16.79 -6.68
C PRO A 283 -9.58 16.50 -7.08
N SER A 284 -10.27 17.55 -7.63
CA SER A 284 -11.62 17.39 -8.19
C SER A 284 -11.59 16.46 -9.42
N GLN A 285 -12.74 15.83 -9.73
CA GLN A 285 -12.83 14.93 -10.88
C GLN A 285 -12.41 15.63 -12.18
N ARG A 286 -12.84 16.86 -12.38
CA ARG A 286 -12.47 17.67 -13.55
C ARG A 286 -10.96 17.86 -13.70
N MET A 287 -10.25 18.08 -12.59
CA MET A 287 -8.77 18.19 -12.61
C MET A 287 -8.12 16.86 -12.97
N LYS A 288 -8.64 15.75 -12.44
CA LYS A 288 -8.17 14.39 -12.79
C LYS A 288 -8.40 14.10 -14.28
N ASP A 289 -9.51 14.55 -14.85
CA ASP A 289 -9.81 14.35 -16.27
C ASP A 289 -8.87 15.19 -17.15
N GLU A 290 -8.52 16.43 -16.73
CA GLU A 290 -7.52 17.24 -17.44
C GLU A 290 -6.12 16.59 -17.38
N LEU A 291 -5.72 15.99 -16.24
CA LEU A 291 -4.48 15.22 -16.13
C LEU A 291 -4.49 13.98 -17.05
N ARG A 292 -5.59 13.24 -17.10
CA ARG A 292 -5.74 12.08 -18.01
C ARG A 292 -5.67 12.45 -19.47
N ALA A 293 -6.29 13.57 -19.86
CA ALA A 293 -6.27 14.05 -21.23
C ALA A 293 -4.85 14.42 -21.73
N ASN A 294 -3.93 14.71 -20.82
CA ASN A 294 -2.55 15.05 -21.14
C ASN A 294 -1.56 13.92 -20.78
N PHE A 295 -2.06 12.75 -20.36
CA PHE A 295 -1.24 11.66 -19.80
C PHE A 295 -0.08 11.25 -20.73
N ASP A 296 -0.36 11.01 -22.01
CA ASP A 296 0.64 10.53 -22.96
C ASP A 296 1.78 11.54 -23.13
N THR A 297 1.45 12.84 -23.30
CA THR A 297 2.44 13.92 -23.38
C THR A 297 3.26 14.01 -22.10
N LEU A 298 2.61 14.01 -20.94
CA LEU A 298 3.30 14.12 -19.65
C LEU A 298 4.18 12.89 -19.33
N LEU A 299 3.86 11.73 -19.89
CA LEU A 299 4.64 10.52 -19.74
C LEU A 299 5.89 10.50 -20.62
N THR A 300 5.79 11.03 -21.85
CA THR A 300 6.81 10.85 -22.91
C THR A 300 7.75 12.05 -23.07
N GLU A 301 7.38 13.23 -22.54
CA GLU A 301 8.17 14.44 -22.68
C GLU A 301 8.94 14.81 -21.40
N TYR A 302 10.13 15.36 -21.56
CA TYR A 302 10.91 15.87 -20.42
C TYR A 302 10.22 17.07 -19.77
N PRO A 303 10.25 17.16 -18.42
CA PRO A 303 9.82 18.37 -17.72
C PRO A 303 10.79 19.53 -17.97
N SER A 304 10.34 20.72 -17.65
CA SER A 304 11.19 21.93 -17.71
C SER A 304 12.26 21.91 -16.61
N GLY A 305 13.29 22.72 -16.80
CA GLY A 305 14.34 22.93 -15.79
C GLY A 305 13.89 23.85 -14.64
N MET A 306 14.76 24.00 -13.62
CA MET A 306 14.52 24.74 -12.39
C MET A 306 14.00 26.18 -12.63
N LYS A 307 14.52 26.89 -13.63
CA LYS A 307 14.09 28.28 -13.93
C LYS A 307 12.60 28.36 -14.23
N VAL A 308 12.10 27.50 -15.11
CA VAL A 308 10.67 27.46 -15.49
C VAL A 308 9.82 26.95 -14.34
N ASN A 309 10.26 25.89 -13.67
CA ASN A 309 9.54 25.34 -12.52
C ASN A 309 9.44 26.33 -11.35
N THR A 310 10.46 27.16 -11.13
CA THR A 310 10.40 28.25 -10.14
C THR A 310 9.37 29.31 -10.53
N LEU A 311 9.33 29.72 -11.81
CA LEU A 311 8.33 30.67 -12.32
C LEU A 311 6.90 30.14 -12.11
N ILE A 312 6.68 28.87 -12.46
CA ILE A 312 5.35 28.23 -12.31
C ILE A 312 4.99 28.10 -10.81
N ALA A 313 5.93 27.70 -9.97
CA ALA A 313 5.71 27.61 -8.51
C ALA A 313 5.43 28.99 -7.89
N SER A 314 6.16 30.03 -8.30
CA SER A 314 5.91 31.42 -7.89
C SER A 314 4.47 31.83 -8.16
N LYS A 315 3.99 31.60 -9.38
CA LYS A 315 2.59 31.86 -9.76
C LYS A 315 1.59 31.01 -8.97
N CYS A 316 1.90 29.73 -8.80
CA CYS A 316 1.00 28.76 -8.14
C CYS A 316 0.80 29.06 -6.66
N PHE A 317 1.87 29.44 -5.95
CA PHE A 317 1.86 29.61 -4.49
C PHE A 317 1.89 31.08 -4.03
N GLY A 318 1.94 32.04 -4.96
CA GLY A 318 1.90 33.47 -4.64
C GLY A 318 3.15 34.00 -3.94
N VAL A 319 4.31 33.41 -4.21
CA VAL A 319 5.61 33.79 -3.64
C VAL A 319 6.57 34.16 -4.78
N SER A 320 7.30 35.25 -4.68
CA SER A 320 8.23 35.73 -5.69
C SER A 320 9.33 34.72 -6.03
N GLU A 321 9.73 34.62 -7.30
CA GLU A 321 10.72 33.67 -7.81
C GLU A 321 12.05 33.62 -7.03
N PRO A 322 12.61 34.76 -6.55
CA PRO A 322 13.84 34.73 -5.75
C PRO A 322 13.66 34.07 -4.37
N TYR A 323 12.44 33.92 -3.90
CA TYR A 323 12.12 33.44 -2.55
C TYR A 323 11.61 32.01 -2.51
N ILE A 324 11.41 31.33 -3.65
CA ILE A 324 10.82 29.99 -3.70
C ILE A 324 11.70 29.02 -4.46
N VAL A 325 11.74 27.77 -3.99
CA VAL A 325 12.31 26.63 -4.69
C VAL A 325 11.36 25.43 -4.61
N PRO A 326 10.91 24.88 -5.76
CA PRO A 326 10.15 23.64 -5.79
C PRO A 326 11.11 22.43 -5.80
N GLY A 327 10.70 21.34 -5.13
CA GLY A 327 11.47 20.11 -5.00
C GLY A 327 10.64 18.85 -5.23
N ASN A 328 11.35 17.73 -5.42
CA ASN A 328 10.76 16.39 -5.57
C ASN A 328 10.22 15.90 -4.22
N GLY A 329 9.09 16.46 -3.82
CA GLY A 329 8.53 16.38 -2.47
C GLY A 329 9.34 17.19 -1.46
N ALA A 330 8.72 17.46 -0.31
CA ALA A 330 9.42 18.13 0.79
C ALA A 330 10.66 17.35 1.25
N ALA A 331 10.70 16.02 1.08
CA ALA A 331 11.81 15.18 1.52
C ALA A 331 13.16 15.54 0.84
N GLU A 332 13.16 15.91 -0.43
CA GLU A 332 14.37 16.41 -1.12
C GLU A 332 14.86 17.71 -0.48
N LEU A 333 13.94 18.65 -0.28
CA LEU A 333 14.27 19.96 0.29
C LEU A 333 14.68 19.84 1.77
N ILE A 334 14.04 18.96 2.54
CA ILE A 334 14.42 18.65 3.93
C ILE A 334 15.87 18.12 3.96
N LYS A 335 16.20 17.17 3.08
CA LYS A 335 17.54 16.61 3.02
C LYS A 335 18.57 17.72 2.82
N ILE A 336 18.40 18.53 1.78
CA ILE A 336 19.36 19.60 1.44
C ILE A 336 19.43 20.63 2.58
N LEU A 337 18.29 21.07 3.12
CA LEU A 337 18.26 22.04 4.21
C LEU A 337 19.00 21.54 5.45
N MET A 338 18.85 20.26 5.80
CA MET A 338 19.50 19.69 6.98
C MET A 338 21.01 19.46 6.75
N GLU A 339 21.43 19.12 5.54
CA GLU A 339 22.86 19.00 5.14
C GLU A 339 23.57 20.35 5.13
N GLU A 340 22.86 21.44 4.75
CA GLU A 340 23.36 22.82 4.77
C GLU A 340 23.46 23.41 6.19
N SER A 341 22.75 22.82 7.16
CA SER A 341 22.67 23.34 8.53
C SER A 341 23.98 23.08 9.29
N GLN A 342 24.42 24.04 10.09
CA GLN A 342 25.60 23.92 10.93
C GLN A 342 25.26 24.34 12.36
N GLY A 343 25.92 23.72 13.35
CA GLY A 343 25.72 24.00 14.76
C GLY A 343 24.49 23.31 15.35
N LYS A 344 24.04 23.77 16.50
CA LYS A 344 22.97 23.10 17.25
C LYS A 344 21.59 23.49 16.73
N ILE A 345 20.72 22.48 16.51
CA ILE A 345 19.35 22.67 16.03
C ILE A 345 18.35 22.32 17.13
N GLY A 346 17.35 23.19 17.33
CA GLY A 346 16.21 22.97 18.21
C GLY A 346 15.12 22.14 17.54
N PHE A 347 14.63 21.12 18.25
CA PHE A 347 13.51 20.27 17.83
C PHE A 347 12.48 20.15 18.95
N VAL A 348 11.22 20.06 18.58
CA VAL A 348 10.13 19.62 19.47
C VAL A 348 9.95 18.11 19.33
N ARG A 349 9.64 17.39 20.43
CA ARG A 349 9.30 15.96 20.42
C ARG A 349 7.98 15.71 21.19
N PRO A 350 7.15 14.75 20.74
CA PRO A 350 7.29 13.91 19.55
C PRO A 350 7.15 14.73 18.26
N THR A 351 7.80 14.34 17.17
CA THR A 351 7.78 15.07 15.91
C THR A 351 7.83 14.17 14.67
N PHE A 352 7.81 14.77 13.48
CA PHE A 352 8.11 14.08 12.22
C PHE A 352 9.60 13.78 12.12
N GLU A 353 9.96 12.51 12.10
CA GLU A 353 11.35 12.04 12.28
C GLU A 353 12.29 12.40 11.11
N GLU A 354 11.79 12.79 9.95
CA GLU A 354 12.63 13.07 8.78
C GLU A 354 13.65 14.17 9.04
N TYR A 355 13.28 15.22 9.79
CA TYR A 355 14.20 16.29 10.16
C TYR A 355 15.29 15.81 11.14
N PRO A 356 14.97 15.30 12.33
CA PRO A 356 16.02 14.94 13.29
C PRO A 356 16.81 13.70 12.85
N ASN A 357 16.27 12.80 12.05
CA ASN A 357 17.03 11.65 11.56
C ASN A 357 18.11 12.02 10.53
N ARG A 358 18.03 13.23 9.94
CA ARG A 358 19.02 13.74 9.01
C ARG A 358 20.08 14.61 9.67
N TYR A 359 20.09 14.71 10.97
CA TYR A 359 21.04 15.54 11.70
C TYR A 359 21.71 14.80 12.85
N ASP A 360 22.96 15.17 13.15
CA ASP A 360 23.71 14.54 14.25
C ASP A 360 22.97 14.72 15.59
N LYS A 361 22.71 13.63 16.27
CA LYS A 361 22.00 13.61 17.55
C LYS A 361 22.70 14.44 18.63
N SER A 362 24.03 14.52 18.59
CA SER A 362 24.81 15.32 19.54
C SER A 362 24.61 16.83 19.37
N GLN A 363 24.14 17.25 18.19
CA GLN A 363 23.84 18.64 17.83
C GLN A 363 22.35 18.97 17.90
N GLN A 364 21.53 18.13 18.53
CA GLN A 364 20.11 18.37 18.70
C GLN A 364 19.81 18.89 20.12
N ALA A 365 19.14 20.04 20.20
CA ALA A 365 18.49 20.50 21.43
C ALA A 365 17.01 20.15 21.36
N THR A 366 16.51 19.38 22.31
CA THR A 366 15.17 18.79 22.23
C THR A 366 14.25 19.32 23.32
N PHE A 367 13.15 19.94 22.93
CA PHE A 367 12.03 20.30 23.80
C PHE A 367 10.98 19.18 23.78
N VAL A 368 10.52 18.76 24.96
CA VAL A 368 9.44 17.77 25.14
C VAL A 368 8.37 18.41 26.01
N PRO A 369 7.14 18.65 25.50
CA PRO A 369 6.05 19.16 26.31
C PRO A 369 5.75 18.24 27.50
N GLN A 370 5.58 18.82 28.70
CA GLN A 370 5.37 18.08 29.95
C GLN A 370 3.89 17.98 30.33
N ASN A 371 3.00 17.85 29.35
CA ASN A 371 1.57 17.67 29.56
C ASN A 371 1.03 16.52 28.72
N ASP A 372 -0.10 15.99 29.11
CA ASP A 372 -0.69 14.78 28.52
C ASP A 372 -1.12 14.94 27.06
N ASP A 373 -1.41 16.16 26.61
CA ASP A 373 -1.87 16.46 25.26
C ASP A 373 -0.74 16.90 24.32
N PHE A 374 0.51 16.93 24.79
CA PHE A 374 1.68 17.40 24.05
C PHE A 374 1.51 18.82 23.50
N ARG A 375 0.79 19.67 24.27
CA ARG A 375 0.56 21.08 23.93
C ARG A 375 1.74 21.94 24.31
N TYR A 376 2.06 22.87 23.43
CA TYR A 376 3.07 23.89 23.66
C TYR A 376 2.74 25.15 22.88
N THR A 377 3.29 26.26 23.33
CA THR A 377 3.13 27.61 22.79
C THR A 377 4.45 28.17 22.27
N ALA A 378 4.40 29.32 21.61
CA ALA A 378 5.62 30.03 21.23
C ALA A 378 6.43 30.47 22.47
N ASP A 379 5.76 30.84 23.57
CA ASP A 379 6.42 31.26 24.83
C ASP A 379 7.19 30.08 25.46
N ASP A 380 6.64 28.86 25.44
CA ASP A 380 7.33 27.68 25.93
C ASP A 380 8.62 27.43 25.14
N LEU A 381 8.57 27.57 23.81
CA LEU A 381 9.73 27.40 22.94
C LEU A 381 10.79 28.50 23.18
N MET A 382 10.38 29.75 23.26
CA MET A 382 11.28 30.87 23.55
C MET A 382 11.97 30.71 24.91
N ALA A 383 11.22 30.29 25.93
CA ALA A 383 11.76 30.05 27.27
C ALA A 383 12.77 28.89 27.28
N PHE A 384 12.45 27.78 26.61
CA PHE A 384 13.32 26.62 26.60
C PHE A 384 14.59 26.82 25.77
N PHE A 385 14.46 27.42 24.57
CA PHE A 385 15.60 27.57 23.66
C PHE A 385 16.44 28.82 23.93
N GLY A 386 16.00 29.71 24.82
CA GLY A 386 16.67 30.98 25.09
C GLY A 386 18.13 30.88 25.55
N ASP A 387 18.50 29.79 26.20
CA ASP A 387 19.84 29.51 26.71
C ASP A 387 20.57 28.34 25.99
N LYS A 388 19.99 27.76 24.92
CA LYS A 388 20.52 26.55 24.28
C LYS A 388 21.54 26.80 23.18
N ASN A 389 21.80 28.05 22.82
CA ASN A 389 22.73 28.42 21.74
C ASN A 389 22.47 27.65 20.43
N ILE A 390 21.21 27.63 20.00
CA ILE A 390 20.80 27.00 18.72
C ILE A 390 21.01 27.98 17.57
N CYS A 391 21.35 27.46 16.38
CA CYS A 391 21.44 28.22 15.15
C CYS A 391 20.17 28.13 14.30
N GLN A 392 19.34 27.10 14.56
CA GLN A 392 18.11 26.84 13.84
C GLN A 392 17.06 26.24 14.77
N LEU A 393 15.80 26.60 14.58
CA LEU A 393 14.65 26.01 15.27
C LEU A 393 13.70 25.41 14.23
N MET A 394 13.39 24.12 14.39
CA MET A 394 12.42 23.40 13.57
C MET A 394 11.05 23.41 14.23
N LEU A 395 10.06 23.97 13.56
CA LEU A 395 8.66 24.01 13.99
C LEU A 395 7.78 23.35 12.93
N ILE A 396 7.10 22.27 13.26
CA ILE A 396 6.05 21.69 12.41
C ILE A 396 4.70 22.20 12.91
N ASN A 397 3.95 22.89 12.06
CA ASN A 397 2.73 23.57 12.49
C ASN A 397 1.59 23.45 11.46
N PRO A 398 0.56 22.64 11.73
CA PRO A 398 0.31 21.75 12.88
C PRO A 398 1.33 20.64 13.04
N ASP A 399 1.64 20.27 14.30
CA ASP A 399 2.70 19.30 14.62
C ASP A 399 2.29 17.84 14.37
N ASN A 400 3.24 16.99 14.06
CA ASN A 400 3.05 15.56 13.77
C ASN A 400 3.90 14.69 14.70
N PRO A 401 3.32 13.90 15.60
CA PRO A 401 1.94 13.38 15.57
C PRO A 401 0.93 14.08 16.49
N SER A 402 1.32 15.05 17.30
CA SER A 402 0.46 15.62 18.35
C SER A 402 -0.75 16.39 17.81
N GLY A 403 -0.64 16.96 16.61
CA GLY A 403 -1.66 17.87 16.07
C GLY A 403 -1.68 19.24 16.73
N ASN A 404 -0.69 19.56 17.60
CA ASN A 404 -0.59 20.87 18.21
C ASN A 404 -0.47 21.98 17.16
N PHE A 405 -1.13 23.08 17.38
CA PHE A 405 -1.13 24.22 16.46
C PHE A 405 -0.84 25.52 17.23
N ILE A 406 0.19 26.24 16.80
CA ILE A 406 0.51 27.59 17.27
C ILE A 406 -0.16 28.58 16.32
N PRO A 407 -1.01 29.50 16.82
CA PRO A 407 -1.65 30.53 15.99
C PRO A 407 -0.62 31.37 15.22
N LYS A 408 -0.96 31.82 14.03
CA LYS A 408 -0.05 32.60 13.16
C LYS A 408 0.58 33.81 13.88
N ALA A 409 -0.19 34.54 14.67
CA ALA A 409 0.32 35.69 15.43
C ALA A 409 1.45 35.29 16.38
N ASP A 410 1.34 34.14 17.04
CA ASP A 410 2.37 33.62 17.95
C ASP A 410 3.56 33.02 17.20
N VAL A 411 3.34 32.42 16.02
CA VAL A 411 4.45 32.03 15.15
C VAL A 411 5.24 33.25 14.70
N LEU A 412 4.59 34.37 14.39
CA LEU A 412 5.28 35.60 14.02
C LEU A 412 6.05 36.24 15.21
N ARG A 413 5.53 36.12 16.42
CA ARG A 413 6.30 36.48 17.64
C ARG A 413 7.55 35.62 17.79
N LEU A 414 7.42 34.33 17.56
CA LEU A 414 8.56 33.40 17.56
C LEU A 414 9.56 33.74 16.44
N ALA A 415 9.08 34.09 15.25
CA ALA A 415 9.92 34.54 14.14
C ALA A 415 10.70 35.82 14.50
N GLN A 416 10.05 36.81 15.11
CA GLN A 416 10.69 38.04 15.62
C GLN A 416 11.78 37.69 16.65
N TRP A 417 11.48 36.83 17.61
CA TRP A 417 12.43 36.38 18.63
C TRP A 417 13.65 35.66 18.03
N CYS A 418 13.42 34.84 16.99
CA CYS A 418 14.49 34.14 16.23
C CYS A 418 15.34 35.14 15.44
N GLU A 419 14.71 36.12 14.77
CA GLU A 419 15.38 37.19 14.00
C GLU A 419 16.35 38.00 14.87
N GLU A 420 15.90 38.43 16.05
CA GLU A 420 16.74 39.16 17.01
C GLU A 420 17.97 38.39 17.50
N ARG A 421 17.94 37.06 17.39
CA ARG A 421 19.00 36.13 17.83
C ARG A 421 19.77 35.48 16.68
N GLN A 422 19.44 35.85 15.45
CA GLN A 422 20.01 35.25 14.25
C GLN A 422 19.84 33.72 14.20
N ILE A 423 18.71 33.25 14.75
CA ILE A 423 18.29 31.84 14.68
C ILE A 423 17.43 31.68 13.44
N ARG A 424 17.73 30.69 12.59
CA ARG A 424 16.83 30.36 11.48
C ARG A 424 15.61 29.64 12.00
N LEU A 425 14.42 30.23 11.81
CA LEU A 425 13.16 29.54 12.09
C LEU A 425 12.68 28.81 10.84
N VAL A 426 12.66 27.49 10.86
CA VAL A 426 12.05 26.68 9.78
C VAL A 426 10.67 26.24 10.22
N VAL A 427 9.64 26.70 9.52
CA VAL A 427 8.25 26.32 9.77
C VAL A 427 7.79 25.36 8.68
N ASP A 428 7.52 24.12 9.06
CA ASP A 428 6.87 23.16 8.16
C ASP A 428 5.35 23.28 8.29
N GLU A 429 4.74 23.92 7.29
CA GLU A 429 3.29 24.12 7.22
C GLU A 429 2.57 23.10 6.32
N SER A 430 3.12 21.88 6.17
CA SER A 430 2.54 20.84 5.33
C SER A 430 1.11 20.43 5.71
N PHE A 431 0.67 20.77 6.92
CA PHE A 431 -0.67 20.48 7.43
C PHE A 431 -1.52 21.73 7.71
N VAL A 432 -1.01 22.93 7.45
CA VAL A 432 -1.70 24.19 7.81
C VAL A 432 -3.06 24.35 7.13
N ASP A 433 -3.20 23.83 5.91
CA ASP A 433 -4.45 23.93 5.13
C ASP A 433 -5.59 23.05 5.70
N PHE A 434 -5.30 22.22 6.68
CA PHE A 434 -6.30 21.44 7.43
C PHE A 434 -6.76 22.15 8.71
N SER A 435 -6.10 23.26 9.11
CA SER A 435 -6.46 24.03 10.30
C SER A 435 -7.73 24.84 10.09
N ARG A 436 -8.43 25.17 11.18
CA ARG A 436 -9.51 26.15 11.13
C ARG A 436 -8.94 27.49 10.67
N ASN A 437 -9.70 28.23 9.86
CA ASN A 437 -9.25 29.50 9.25
C ASN A 437 -7.96 29.37 8.39
N TYR A 438 -7.76 28.21 7.77
CA TYR A 438 -6.56 27.87 6.99
C TYR A 438 -6.17 28.93 5.95
N THR A 439 -7.13 29.65 5.36
CA THR A 439 -6.88 30.70 4.35
C THR A 439 -6.03 31.85 4.86
N THR A 440 -5.98 32.05 6.15
CA THR A 440 -5.22 33.15 6.80
C THR A 440 -4.00 32.65 7.57
N ASN A 441 -3.85 31.34 7.76
CA ASN A 441 -2.82 30.76 8.62
C ASN A 441 -1.46 30.54 7.91
N SER A 442 -1.44 30.43 6.58
CA SER A 442 -0.17 30.23 5.85
C SER A 442 0.78 31.42 5.98
N LEU A 443 2.06 31.12 6.05
CA LEU A 443 3.17 32.08 6.10
C LEU A 443 3.75 32.37 4.71
N LEU A 444 3.26 31.70 3.67
CA LEU A 444 3.69 31.91 2.27
C LEU A 444 3.15 33.26 1.78
N ASN A 445 3.90 34.32 2.06
CA ASN A 445 3.60 35.69 1.68
C ASN A 445 4.90 36.53 1.65
N ASP A 446 5.19 37.20 0.54
CA ASP A 446 6.42 37.95 0.35
C ASP A 446 6.71 38.96 1.45
N SER A 447 5.70 39.74 1.85
CA SER A 447 5.87 40.74 2.90
C SER A 447 6.24 40.15 4.26
N LEU A 448 5.74 38.95 4.58
CA LEU A 448 6.12 38.25 5.82
C LEU A 448 7.54 37.66 5.71
N LEU A 449 7.90 37.09 4.56
CA LEU A 449 9.24 36.56 4.34
C LEU A 449 10.28 37.68 4.38
N GLU A 450 9.99 38.84 3.78
CA GLU A 450 10.86 40.01 3.80
C GLU A 450 11.02 40.63 5.19
N LEU A 451 9.95 40.57 6.01
CA LEU A 451 9.99 41.06 7.40
C LEU A 451 10.85 40.14 8.29
N TYR A 452 10.89 38.84 7.99
CA TYR A 452 11.63 37.83 8.76
C TYR A 452 12.56 37.03 7.84
N PRO A 453 13.68 37.60 7.34
CA PRO A 453 14.56 36.92 6.39
C PRO A 453 15.21 35.64 6.93
N HIS A 454 15.33 35.47 8.25
CA HIS A 454 15.77 34.21 8.86
C HIS A 454 14.65 33.15 8.96
N MET A 455 13.44 33.46 8.49
CA MET A 455 12.35 32.46 8.42
C MET A 455 12.39 31.74 7.08
N ALA A 456 12.26 30.40 7.13
CA ALA A 456 12.05 29.55 5.98
C ALA A 456 10.76 28.73 6.18
N VAL A 457 9.92 28.68 5.14
CA VAL A 457 8.65 27.96 5.16
C VAL A 457 8.72 26.75 4.24
N MET A 458 8.60 25.56 4.81
CA MET A 458 8.52 24.29 4.11
C MET A 458 7.06 23.89 3.92
N LYS A 459 6.69 23.38 2.75
CA LYS A 459 5.34 22.87 2.53
C LYS A 459 5.34 21.66 1.59
N SER A 460 4.83 20.53 2.06
CA SER A 460 4.55 19.38 1.22
C SER A 460 3.21 19.57 0.50
N ILE A 461 3.22 19.52 -0.80
CA ILE A 461 2.00 19.61 -1.62
C ILE A 461 1.23 18.28 -1.64
N SER A 462 1.88 17.19 -1.26
CA SER A 462 1.27 15.85 -1.23
C SER A 462 0.04 15.72 -0.32
N LYS A 463 -0.04 16.53 0.75
CA LYS A 463 -0.98 16.33 1.86
C LYS A 463 -2.34 16.95 1.58
N SER A 464 -2.45 18.26 1.71
CA SER A 464 -3.70 19.01 1.56
C SER A 464 -4.22 19.01 0.11
N TYR A 465 -3.32 18.93 -0.85
CA TYR A 465 -3.68 18.83 -2.27
C TYR A 465 -4.02 17.41 -2.73
N GLY A 466 -3.89 16.38 -1.88
CA GLY A 466 -4.30 15.01 -2.18
C GLY A 466 -3.53 14.33 -3.33
N VAL A 467 -2.30 14.77 -3.60
CA VAL A 467 -1.49 14.32 -4.75
C VAL A 467 -0.12 13.77 -4.34
N PRO A 468 -0.05 12.78 -3.44
CA PRO A 468 1.22 12.27 -2.93
C PRO A 468 2.09 11.64 -4.03
N GLY A 469 1.48 11.09 -5.08
CA GLY A 469 2.17 10.48 -6.22
C GLY A 469 2.93 11.48 -7.11
N LEU A 470 2.54 12.76 -7.10
CA LEU A 470 3.23 13.80 -7.88
C LEU A 470 4.62 14.15 -7.31
N ARG A 471 4.86 13.84 -6.03
CA ARG A 471 6.14 14.16 -5.39
C ARG A 471 6.51 15.64 -5.51
N LEU A 472 5.66 16.54 -4.99
CA LEU A 472 5.86 17.99 -5.04
C LEU A 472 5.95 18.57 -3.63
N GLY A 473 6.95 19.42 -3.39
CA GLY A 473 7.12 20.23 -2.19
C GLY A 473 7.74 21.57 -2.54
N ILE A 474 7.64 22.54 -1.65
CA ILE A 474 8.26 23.84 -1.81
C ILE A 474 8.96 24.26 -0.52
N LEU A 475 10.02 25.05 -0.68
CA LEU A 475 10.63 25.84 0.38
C LEU A 475 10.63 27.31 -0.05
N ALA A 476 10.23 28.20 0.88
CA ALA A 476 10.22 29.64 0.64
C ALA A 476 10.95 30.39 1.75
N SER A 477 11.75 31.39 1.39
CA SER A 477 12.46 32.28 2.30
C SER A 477 12.90 33.56 1.58
N ALA A 478 12.96 34.70 2.26
CA ALA A 478 13.59 35.91 1.70
C ALA A 478 15.12 35.86 1.74
N ASP A 479 15.73 34.87 2.42
CA ASP A 479 17.16 34.56 2.31
C ASP A 479 17.46 34.01 0.89
N LYS A 480 17.75 34.96 -0.04
CA LYS A 480 18.03 34.63 -1.44
C LYS A 480 19.25 33.73 -1.62
N GLU A 481 20.23 33.82 -0.71
CA GLU A 481 21.42 32.98 -0.76
C GLU A 481 21.09 31.54 -0.39
N LEU A 482 20.27 31.33 0.64
CA LEU A 482 19.75 30.01 0.99
C LEU A 482 19.00 29.39 -0.21
N ILE A 483 18.05 30.15 -0.79
CA ILE A 483 17.26 29.69 -1.93
C ILE A 483 18.14 29.37 -3.14
N ALA A 484 19.16 30.20 -3.42
CA ALA A 484 20.10 29.95 -4.51
C ALA A 484 20.96 28.70 -4.28
N ARG A 485 21.45 28.49 -3.04
CA ARG A 485 22.19 27.27 -2.67
C ARG A 485 21.31 26.03 -2.85
N ILE A 486 20.10 26.03 -2.32
CA ILE A 486 19.19 24.88 -2.45
C ILE A 486 18.85 24.61 -3.93
N LYS A 487 18.60 25.65 -4.74
CA LYS A 487 18.37 25.49 -6.19
C LYS A 487 19.57 24.84 -6.91
N LYS A 488 20.78 25.03 -6.42
CA LYS A 488 21.99 24.43 -6.98
C LYS A 488 22.16 22.97 -6.61
N GLU A 489 21.71 22.59 -5.41
CA GLU A 489 21.87 21.23 -4.87
C GLU A 489 20.77 20.26 -5.36
N VAL A 490 19.62 20.75 -5.82
CA VAL A 490 18.60 19.88 -6.44
C VAL A 490 19.07 19.36 -7.79
N SER A 491 18.71 18.13 -8.11
CA SER A 491 19.09 17.51 -9.38
C SER A 491 18.44 18.21 -10.58
N ILE A 492 19.09 18.11 -11.76
CA ILE A 492 18.46 18.53 -13.02
C ILE A 492 17.18 17.68 -13.22
N TRP A 493 16.11 18.32 -13.68
CA TRP A 493 14.79 17.69 -13.84
C TRP A 493 14.28 16.99 -12.57
N ASN A 494 14.52 17.60 -11.39
CA ASN A 494 14.08 17.06 -10.11
C ASN A 494 12.55 16.94 -9.99
N LEU A 495 11.79 17.74 -10.71
CA LEU A 495 10.34 17.60 -10.82
C LEU A 495 9.97 16.77 -12.05
N ASN A 496 8.96 15.92 -11.89
CA ASN A 496 8.38 15.21 -13.04
C ASN A 496 7.34 16.09 -13.75
N SER A 497 7.04 15.77 -15.01
CA SER A 497 6.10 16.51 -15.87
C SER A 497 4.70 16.61 -15.29
N PHE A 498 4.23 15.60 -14.56
CA PHE A 498 2.92 15.64 -13.90
C PHE A 498 2.88 16.67 -12.77
N ALA A 499 3.96 16.82 -11.99
CA ALA A 499 4.07 17.83 -10.94
C ALA A 499 4.13 19.26 -11.53
N GLU A 500 4.90 19.45 -12.59
CA GLU A 500 4.96 20.71 -13.34
C GLU A 500 3.58 21.08 -13.89
N PHE A 501 2.93 20.17 -14.59
CA PHE A 501 1.61 20.40 -15.16
C PHE A 501 0.55 20.66 -14.09
N PHE A 502 0.61 19.95 -12.95
CA PHE A 502 -0.27 20.21 -11.81
C PHE A 502 -0.15 21.68 -11.35
N MET A 503 1.05 22.18 -11.14
CA MET A 503 1.26 23.59 -10.75
C MET A 503 0.74 24.55 -11.83
N GLN A 504 0.93 24.21 -13.10
CA GLN A 504 0.48 25.03 -14.23
C GLN A 504 -1.04 25.19 -14.26
N ILE A 505 -1.80 24.13 -13.97
CA ILE A 505 -3.26 24.14 -14.05
C ILE A 505 -3.96 24.46 -12.72
N TYR A 506 -3.27 24.41 -11.57
CA TYR A 506 -3.85 24.51 -10.22
C TYR A 506 -4.79 25.73 -10.06
N ASN A 507 -4.38 26.89 -10.55
CA ASN A 507 -5.16 28.12 -10.38
C ASN A 507 -6.58 28.04 -10.99
N LYS A 508 -6.82 27.14 -11.96
CA LYS A 508 -8.16 26.86 -12.49
C LYS A 508 -9.06 26.16 -11.46
N TYR A 509 -8.45 25.47 -10.49
CA TYR A 509 -9.11 24.59 -9.52
C TYR A 509 -8.98 25.07 -8.06
N GLU A 510 -8.44 26.25 -7.83
CA GLU A 510 -8.23 26.82 -6.51
C GLU A 510 -9.54 26.87 -5.69
N LYS A 511 -10.66 27.25 -6.32
CA LYS A 511 -11.97 27.25 -5.66
C LYS A 511 -12.42 25.83 -5.26
N ASP A 512 -12.08 24.82 -6.04
CA ASP A 512 -12.39 23.42 -5.72
C ASP A 512 -11.53 22.97 -4.53
N TYR A 513 -10.26 23.38 -4.51
CA TYR A 513 -9.35 23.13 -3.40
C TYR A 513 -9.87 23.72 -2.10
N HIS A 514 -10.27 24.98 -2.09
CA HIS A 514 -10.82 25.62 -0.90
C HIS A 514 -12.12 24.95 -0.41
N ARG A 515 -12.99 24.52 -1.32
CA ARG A 515 -14.18 23.72 -0.95
C ARG A 515 -13.80 22.39 -0.31
N ALA A 516 -12.78 21.73 -0.85
CA ALA A 516 -12.30 20.45 -0.34
C ALA A 516 -11.69 20.60 1.08
N CYS A 517 -10.90 21.65 1.33
CA CYS A 517 -10.36 21.95 2.66
C CYS A 517 -11.47 22.27 3.68
N ALA A 518 -12.46 23.09 3.30
CA ALA A 518 -13.60 23.37 4.18
C ALA A 518 -14.41 22.10 4.51
N LYS A 519 -14.67 21.25 3.49
CA LYS A 519 -15.32 19.96 3.69
C LYS A 519 -14.51 19.05 4.61
N PHE A 520 -13.19 19.05 4.45
CA PHE A 520 -12.29 18.26 5.28
C PHE A 520 -12.36 18.69 6.76
N VAL A 521 -12.32 19.98 7.05
CA VAL A 521 -12.42 20.50 8.44
C VAL A 521 -13.73 20.05 9.08
N ALA A 522 -14.86 20.17 8.36
CA ALA A 522 -16.16 19.71 8.85
C ALA A 522 -16.18 18.20 9.12
N GLU A 523 -15.61 17.40 8.24
CA GLU A 523 -15.52 15.94 8.41
C GLU A 523 -14.61 15.56 9.59
N ARG A 524 -13.50 16.26 9.78
CA ARG A 524 -12.62 16.05 10.95
C ARG A 524 -13.38 16.27 12.26
N ASP A 525 -14.19 17.32 12.35
CA ASP A 525 -14.95 17.62 13.56
C ASP A 525 -16.01 16.54 13.85
N ILE A 526 -16.67 15.99 12.80
CA ILE A 526 -17.59 14.86 12.92
C ILE A 526 -16.83 13.61 13.39
N PHE A 527 -15.71 13.31 12.75
CA PHE A 527 -14.91 12.13 13.07
C PHE A 527 -14.33 12.19 14.50
N GLU A 528 -13.93 13.37 14.97
CA GLU A 528 -13.53 13.57 16.37
C GLU A 528 -14.62 13.13 17.34
N GLN A 529 -15.86 13.58 17.09
CA GLN A 529 -17.01 13.20 17.93
C GLN A 529 -17.23 11.69 17.91
N GLN A 530 -17.11 11.05 16.76
CA GLN A 530 -17.25 9.59 16.62
C GLN A 530 -16.13 8.85 17.37
N LEU A 531 -14.86 9.27 17.24
CA LEU A 531 -13.74 8.65 17.96
C LEU A 531 -13.88 8.78 19.49
N ARG A 532 -14.41 9.90 19.98
CA ARG A 532 -14.68 10.11 21.41
C ARG A 532 -15.75 9.17 21.99
N THR A 533 -16.52 8.48 21.14
CA THR A 533 -17.44 7.42 21.60
C THR A 533 -16.75 6.11 21.95
N ILE A 534 -15.46 5.94 21.60
CA ILE A 534 -14.68 4.74 21.86
C ILE A 534 -14.07 4.84 23.27
N PRO A 535 -14.52 4.05 24.26
CA PRO A 535 -14.19 4.26 25.66
C PRO A 535 -12.72 4.02 26.01
N PHE A 536 -12.01 3.24 25.18
CA PHE A 536 -10.58 2.96 25.38
C PHE A 536 -9.65 3.94 24.64
N LEU A 537 -10.21 4.99 23.99
CA LEU A 537 -9.43 6.02 23.32
C LEU A 537 -9.57 7.36 24.02
N ARG A 538 -8.45 7.94 24.43
CA ARG A 538 -8.36 9.35 24.75
C ARG A 538 -7.88 10.12 23.52
N VAL A 539 -8.79 10.84 22.88
CA VAL A 539 -8.55 11.55 21.62
C VAL A 539 -7.99 12.94 21.92
N MET A 540 -6.78 13.24 21.41
CA MET A 540 -6.16 14.56 21.56
C MET A 540 -6.72 15.55 20.54
N PRO A 541 -6.94 16.81 20.93
CA PRO A 541 -7.38 17.86 20.00
C PRO A 541 -6.34 18.08 18.90
N THR A 542 -6.78 18.34 17.66
CA THR A 542 -5.87 18.54 16.52
C THR A 542 -6.35 19.64 15.57
N GLU A 543 -5.39 20.31 14.93
CA GLU A 543 -5.64 21.15 13.76
C GLU A 543 -5.03 20.53 12.47
N ALA A 544 -4.51 19.29 12.54
CA ALA A 544 -4.00 18.53 11.41
C ALA A 544 -5.07 17.63 10.77
N ASN A 545 -4.66 16.74 9.88
CA ASN A 545 -5.54 15.75 9.25
C ASN A 545 -5.42 14.35 9.87
N TYR A 546 -5.14 14.30 11.15
CA TYR A 546 -5.05 13.08 11.96
C TYR A 546 -5.33 13.39 13.42
N PHE A 547 -5.67 12.34 14.16
CA PHE A 547 -5.74 12.36 15.63
C PHE A 547 -4.62 11.49 16.20
N LEU A 548 -3.90 12.02 17.19
CA LEU A 548 -3.14 11.21 18.11
C LEU A 548 -4.12 10.76 19.21
N CYS A 549 -4.21 9.45 19.42
CA CYS A 549 -5.07 8.86 20.44
C CYS A 549 -4.22 8.05 21.41
N GLU A 550 -4.40 8.26 22.71
CA GLU A 550 -3.89 7.35 23.72
C GLU A 550 -4.84 6.16 23.84
N VAL A 551 -4.27 4.97 23.84
CA VAL A 551 -5.00 3.72 24.06
C VAL A 551 -4.95 3.38 25.55
N LEU A 552 -6.10 3.41 26.22
CA LEU A 552 -6.21 3.24 27.66
C LEU A 552 -6.15 1.76 28.07
N PRO A 553 -5.56 1.42 29.22
CA PRO A 553 -5.59 0.07 29.75
C PRO A 553 -7.03 -0.48 29.89
N PRO A 554 -7.26 -1.80 29.72
CA PRO A 554 -6.24 -2.85 29.52
C PRO A 554 -5.80 -3.04 28.06
N TYR A 555 -6.20 -2.20 27.13
CA TYR A 555 -5.91 -2.33 25.71
C TYR A 555 -4.48 -1.94 25.35
N ARG A 556 -3.96 -2.52 24.28
CA ARG A 556 -2.65 -2.20 23.71
C ARG A 556 -2.79 -1.71 22.28
N ALA A 557 -2.07 -0.65 21.91
CA ALA A 557 -2.16 -0.05 20.58
C ALA A 557 -1.81 -1.05 19.47
N SER A 558 -0.73 -1.80 19.62
CA SER A 558 -0.31 -2.82 18.64
C SER A 558 -1.37 -3.89 18.42
N GLU A 559 -2.03 -4.38 19.49
CA GLU A 559 -3.08 -5.39 19.40
C GLU A 559 -4.32 -4.85 18.67
N ILE A 560 -4.76 -3.63 18.99
CA ILE A 560 -5.88 -2.97 18.29
C ILE A 560 -5.54 -2.81 16.80
N VAL A 561 -4.35 -2.31 16.46
CA VAL A 561 -3.94 -2.11 15.06
C VAL A 561 -3.91 -3.44 14.30
N ILE A 562 -3.35 -4.51 14.88
CA ILE A 562 -3.31 -5.84 14.27
C ILE A 562 -4.70 -6.41 14.06
N ARG A 563 -5.58 -6.30 15.06
CA ARG A 563 -6.97 -6.77 14.94
C ARG A 563 -7.76 -5.98 13.91
N MET A 564 -7.62 -4.65 13.86
CA MET A 564 -8.21 -3.79 12.83
C MET A 564 -7.76 -4.22 11.42
N LEU A 565 -6.47 -4.49 11.25
CA LEU A 565 -5.92 -4.93 9.96
C LEU A 565 -6.46 -6.33 9.57
N LYS A 566 -6.47 -7.28 10.51
CA LYS A 566 -6.85 -8.67 10.21
C LYS A 566 -8.36 -8.87 10.04
N GLN A 567 -9.18 -8.19 10.84
CA GLN A 567 -10.63 -8.41 10.88
C GLN A 567 -11.40 -7.44 10.00
N HIS A 568 -10.89 -6.22 9.80
CA HIS A 568 -11.58 -5.15 9.08
C HIS A 568 -10.83 -4.62 7.85
N ASN A 569 -9.63 -5.14 7.55
CA ASN A 569 -8.73 -4.63 6.50
C ASN A 569 -8.43 -3.13 6.65
N ILE A 570 -8.25 -2.65 7.88
CA ILE A 570 -7.96 -1.24 8.19
C ILE A 570 -6.60 -1.13 8.88
N LEU A 571 -5.68 -0.37 8.28
CA LEU A 571 -4.36 -0.13 8.83
C LEU A 571 -4.29 1.28 9.44
N THR A 572 -4.08 1.37 10.75
CA THR A 572 -3.75 2.60 11.49
C THR A 572 -2.29 2.58 11.93
N ARG A 573 -1.76 3.68 12.47
CA ARG A 573 -0.36 3.78 12.89
C ARG A 573 -0.23 3.59 14.39
N ASP A 574 0.45 2.53 14.82
CA ASP A 574 0.97 2.41 16.18
C ASP A 574 2.12 3.42 16.36
N CYS A 575 1.99 4.29 17.33
CA CYS A 575 2.98 5.30 17.70
C CYS A 575 3.64 5.00 19.05
N SER A 576 3.31 3.90 19.71
CA SER A 576 3.92 3.50 20.98
C SER A 576 5.43 3.37 20.82
N GLY A 577 6.19 3.87 21.79
CA GLY A 577 7.65 3.88 21.73
C GLY A 577 8.28 4.95 20.82
N LYS A 578 7.46 5.85 20.18
CA LYS A 578 8.01 6.97 19.43
C LYS A 578 8.73 7.95 20.37
N THR A 579 9.90 8.43 19.95
CA THR A 579 10.70 9.40 20.73
C THR A 579 9.86 10.62 21.14
N GLY A 580 9.83 10.92 22.43
CA GLY A 580 9.05 12.01 23.00
C GLY A 580 7.66 11.62 23.51
N LEU A 581 7.21 10.37 23.27
CA LEU A 581 6.03 9.81 23.94
C LEU A 581 6.43 9.01 25.18
N PRO A 582 5.64 9.04 26.27
CA PRO A 582 5.87 8.22 27.47
C PRO A 582 5.92 6.73 27.15
N ALA A 583 6.95 6.03 27.65
CA ALA A 583 7.20 4.62 27.34
C ALA A 583 6.19 3.66 28.02
N ASP A 584 5.55 4.08 29.08
CA ASP A 584 4.55 3.34 29.86
C ASP A 584 3.12 3.51 29.33
N ARG A 585 2.92 4.36 28.32
CA ARG A 585 1.61 4.65 27.70
C ARG A 585 1.57 4.20 26.25
N GLN A 586 0.39 3.93 25.75
CA GLN A 586 0.16 3.40 24.40
C GLN A 586 -0.51 4.44 23.51
N TYR A 587 -0.04 4.61 22.30
CA TYR A 587 -0.54 5.64 21.39
C TYR A 587 -0.77 5.10 19.99
N MET A 588 -1.82 5.58 19.34
CA MET A 588 -2.06 5.35 17.93
C MET A 588 -2.37 6.67 17.21
N ARG A 589 -1.96 6.79 15.96
CA ARG A 589 -2.33 7.91 15.10
C ARG A 589 -3.31 7.44 14.04
N ILE A 590 -4.42 8.14 13.89
CA ILE A 590 -5.51 7.83 12.99
C ILE A 590 -5.69 9.00 12.03
N ALA A 591 -5.48 8.79 10.73
CA ALA A 591 -5.73 9.78 9.70
C ALA A 591 -7.23 10.08 9.58
N VAL A 592 -7.58 11.29 9.17
CA VAL A 592 -8.95 11.64 8.78
C VAL A 592 -9.13 11.33 7.30
N ARG A 593 -10.16 10.55 6.97
CA ARG A 593 -10.54 10.20 5.59
C ARG A 593 -11.94 10.76 5.27
N ASN A 594 -12.60 10.22 4.25
CA ASN A 594 -13.98 10.55 3.97
C ASN A 594 -14.92 9.95 5.02
N HIS A 595 -16.17 10.40 5.05
CA HIS A 595 -17.16 10.00 6.05
C HIS A 595 -17.40 8.48 6.12
N GLU A 596 -17.49 7.81 4.97
CA GLU A 596 -17.72 6.36 4.88
C GLU A 596 -16.56 5.58 5.50
N ASP A 597 -15.32 5.90 5.10
CA ASP A 597 -14.11 5.26 5.63
C ASP A 597 -13.96 5.50 7.14
N ASN A 598 -14.20 6.73 7.60
CA ASN A 598 -14.14 7.11 9.02
C ASN A 598 -15.17 6.30 9.83
N SER A 599 -16.39 6.18 9.33
CA SER A 599 -17.46 5.40 9.98
C SER A 599 -17.11 3.91 10.06
N ARG A 600 -16.57 3.32 8.99
CA ARG A 600 -16.08 1.93 9.00
C ARG A 600 -14.99 1.70 10.04
N LEU A 601 -14.05 2.63 10.20
CA LEU A 601 -13.02 2.52 11.23
C LEU A 601 -13.64 2.54 12.63
N VAL A 602 -14.56 3.47 12.90
CA VAL A 602 -15.22 3.58 14.21
C VAL A 602 -16.04 2.33 14.53
N GLU A 603 -16.77 1.80 13.56
CA GLU A 603 -17.53 0.54 13.72
C GLU A 603 -16.57 -0.63 14.01
N GLY A 604 -15.46 -0.73 13.29
CA GLY A 604 -14.44 -1.74 13.60
C GLY A 604 -13.87 -1.60 15.01
N LEU A 605 -13.57 -0.40 15.47
CA LEU A 605 -13.10 -0.14 16.84
C LEU A 605 -14.13 -0.54 17.90
N LYS A 606 -15.43 -0.31 17.63
CA LYS A 606 -16.51 -0.71 18.54
C LYS A 606 -16.59 -2.22 18.77
N THR A 607 -16.17 -3.04 17.82
CA THR A 607 -16.15 -4.50 17.98
C THR A 607 -15.18 -4.98 19.07
N PHE A 608 -14.29 -4.10 19.56
CA PHE A 608 -13.30 -4.42 20.59
C PHE A 608 -13.66 -3.91 21.98
N ILE A 609 -14.80 -3.22 22.12
CA ILE A 609 -15.30 -2.78 23.44
C ILE A 609 -15.66 -4.03 24.24
N LEU A 610 -15.03 -4.18 25.42
CA LEU A 610 -15.23 -5.31 26.34
C LEU A 610 -16.55 -5.18 27.11
#